data_0853f643bbdfc24f9389c59429ef5c8a
#
_entry.id   0853f643bbdfc24f9389c59429ef5c8a
#
_cell.length_a   1.000
_cell.length_b   1.000
_cell.length_c   1.000
_cell.angle_alpha   90.00
_cell.angle_beta   90.00
_cell.angle_gamma   90.00
#
_symmetry.space_group_name_H-M   'P 1'
#
loop_
_entity.id
_entity.type
_entity.pdbx_description
1 polymer ?
#
loop_
_entity_poly.entity_id
_entity_poly.type
_entity_poly.pdbx_seq_one_letter_code
_entity_poly.pdbx_strand_id
1 'polypeptide(L)'
;MNYSRNDLTKSFNPVKDKKLLSLKDEWFSEPQKIIESSKLLPIADEWWKSTKINSILGWENFSCVDFTLGCTHYIESTASKLKWDIQVLPFEYAIYKLMGIQESHIGYLKPDTPLFISLPNWKCSGIPEYWEDLLKECEKKNIDIHIDFAWLLISRDIKIDVSHPCIKSFGMSWSKYDMQWNRCGMRWSRQRSLDSITILNHYYKDTFTNVTSAAYNLINNIERDYMWNNYSHLNQQVCDNLNLEARHSLHTALD
;
A
#
# COMPACT_ATOMS: atom_id res chain seq x y z
N MET A 1 -13.16 -6.12 27.27
CA MET A 1 -12.09 -5.11 27.38
C MET A 1 -12.73 -3.76 27.12
N ASN A 2 -12.54 -2.78 28.00
CA ASN A 2 -13.05 -1.42 27.76
C ASN A 2 -11.95 -0.62 27.07
N TYR A 3 -12.14 -0.32 25.81
CA TYR A 3 -11.26 0.58 25.05
C TYR A 3 -11.77 2.02 25.19
N SER A 4 -10.85 2.98 25.35
CA SER A 4 -11.17 4.41 25.30
C SER A 4 -10.82 4.99 23.92
N ARG A 5 -11.45 6.10 23.53
CA ARG A 5 -11.08 6.82 22.28
C ARG A 5 -9.58 7.18 22.24
N ASN A 6 -8.97 7.46 23.39
CA ASN A 6 -7.55 7.75 23.48
C ASN A 6 -6.66 6.55 23.17
N ASP A 7 -7.16 5.31 23.30
CA ASP A 7 -6.40 4.12 22.98
C ASP A 7 -6.32 3.87 21.47
N LEU A 8 -7.32 4.32 20.70
CA LEU A 8 -7.37 4.20 19.23
C LEU A 8 -6.38 5.14 18.52
N THR A 9 -6.01 6.25 19.16
CA THR A 9 -5.13 7.27 18.55
C THR A 9 -3.64 7.00 18.74
N LYS A 10 -3.27 6.04 19.60
CA LYS A 10 -1.89 5.87 20.07
C LYS A 10 -0.96 5.08 19.15
N SER A 11 -1.45 4.29 18.22
CA SER A 11 -0.56 3.61 17.27
C SER A 11 -1.26 3.06 16.04
N PHE A 12 -0.68 3.29 14.87
CA PHE A 12 -1.01 2.59 13.62
C PHE A 12 -0.25 1.26 13.50
N ASN A 13 0.00 0.60 14.63
CA ASN A 13 0.67 -0.69 14.63
C ASN A 13 -0.23 -1.75 13.98
N PRO A 14 0.34 -2.71 13.25
CA PRO A 14 -0.43 -3.82 12.73
C PRO A 14 -1.09 -4.60 13.86
N VAL A 15 -2.21 -5.24 13.54
CA VAL A 15 -2.84 -6.19 14.46
C VAL A 15 -1.85 -7.30 14.77
N LYS A 16 -1.58 -7.55 16.05
CA LYS A 16 -0.73 -8.66 16.49
C LYS A 16 -1.50 -9.97 16.38
N ASP A 17 -1.27 -10.69 15.33
CA ASP A 17 -1.88 -11.97 15.05
C ASP A 17 -0.96 -13.13 15.45
N LYS A 18 -1.48 -14.15 16.15
CA LYS A 18 -0.68 -15.29 16.63
C LYS A 18 -0.10 -16.11 15.49
N LYS A 19 -0.83 -16.29 14.40
CA LYS A 19 -0.36 -17.04 13.23
C LYS A 19 0.74 -16.28 12.51
N LEU A 20 0.60 -14.96 12.33
CA LEU A 20 1.64 -14.13 11.74
C LEU A 20 2.89 -14.07 12.62
N LEU A 21 2.74 -14.01 13.94
CA LEU A 21 3.86 -14.08 14.89
C LEU A 21 4.57 -15.43 14.82
N SER A 22 3.84 -16.55 14.74
CA SER A 22 4.43 -17.89 14.59
C SER A 22 5.24 -18.01 13.30
N LEU A 23 4.69 -17.55 12.17
CA LEU A 23 5.42 -17.54 10.89
C LEU A 23 6.69 -16.69 10.93
N LYS A 24 6.67 -15.61 11.70
CA LYS A 24 7.85 -14.78 11.95
C LYS A 24 8.89 -15.51 12.77
N ASP A 25 8.49 -16.18 13.86
CA ASP A 25 9.38 -16.94 14.74
C ASP A 25 10.00 -18.12 13.98
N GLU A 26 9.23 -18.84 13.18
CA GLU A 26 9.72 -19.88 12.26
C GLU A 26 10.74 -19.30 11.27
N TRP A 27 10.44 -18.15 10.69
CA TRP A 27 11.36 -17.50 9.75
C TRP A 27 12.70 -17.15 10.38
N PHE A 28 12.75 -16.79 11.65
CA PHE A 28 14.00 -16.50 12.36
C PHE A 28 14.74 -17.74 12.86
N SER A 29 14.03 -18.83 13.12
CA SER A 29 14.61 -20.05 13.72
C SER A 29 15.08 -21.09 12.70
N GLU A 30 14.52 -21.07 11.48
CA GLU A 30 14.84 -22.04 10.44
C GLU A 30 15.82 -21.46 9.39
N PRO A 31 16.66 -22.31 8.77
CA PRO A 31 17.47 -21.89 7.63
C PRO A 31 16.57 -21.32 6.52
N GLN A 32 16.82 -20.08 6.16
CA GLN A 32 15.98 -19.37 5.19
C GLN A 32 16.05 -20.04 3.82
N LYS A 33 14.89 -20.38 3.27
CA LYS A 33 14.81 -20.77 1.88
C LYS A 33 15.03 -19.54 1.01
N ILE A 34 16.21 -19.46 0.45
CA ILE A 34 16.57 -18.40 -0.51
C ILE A 34 15.76 -18.60 -1.79
N ILE A 35 14.98 -17.60 -2.15
CA ILE A 35 14.22 -17.62 -3.39
C ILE A 35 14.63 -16.41 -4.21
N GLU A 36 15.05 -16.67 -5.44
CA GLU A 36 15.36 -15.63 -6.39
C GLU A 36 14.13 -14.72 -6.61
N SER A 37 14.33 -13.43 -6.54
CA SER A 37 13.24 -12.44 -6.71
C SER A 37 12.47 -12.66 -8.01
N SER A 38 13.15 -13.02 -9.09
CA SER A 38 12.53 -13.29 -10.40
C SER A 38 11.55 -14.45 -10.39
N LYS A 39 11.78 -15.46 -9.54
CA LYS A 39 10.88 -16.63 -9.39
C LYS A 39 9.70 -16.33 -8.48
N LEU A 40 9.89 -15.48 -7.47
CA LEU A 40 8.82 -15.11 -6.55
C LEU A 40 7.89 -14.05 -7.13
N LEU A 41 8.39 -13.16 -7.97
CA LEU A 41 7.66 -12.01 -8.47
C LEU A 41 6.29 -12.37 -9.10
N PRO A 42 6.18 -13.35 -10.00
CA PRO A 42 4.87 -13.76 -10.56
C PRO A 42 3.95 -14.37 -9.49
N ILE A 43 4.47 -15.13 -8.55
CA ILE A 43 3.68 -15.73 -7.46
C ILE A 43 3.12 -14.64 -6.54
N ALA A 44 3.94 -13.66 -6.21
CA ALA A 44 3.53 -12.52 -5.40
C ALA A 44 2.52 -11.63 -6.11
N ASP A 45 2.69 -11.40 -7.42
CA ASP A 45 1.74 -10.65 -8.24
C ASP A 45 0.36 -11.32 -8.26
N GLU A 46 0.31 -12.62 -8.49
CA GLU A 46 -0.94 -13.40 -8.45
C GLU A 46 -1.57 -13.38 -7.05
N TRP A 47 -0.78 -13.50 -5.99
CA TRP A 47 -1.29 -13.41 -4.63
C TRP A 47 -1.94 -12.05 -4.35
N TRP A 48 -1.32 -10.94 -4.80
CA TRP A 48 -1.90 -9.61 -4.65
C TRP A 48 -3.22 -9.47 -5.40
N LYS A 49 -3.37 -10.10 -6.55
CA LYS A 49 -4.59 -10.10 -7.38
C LYS A 49 -5.68 -11.03 -6.85
N SER A 50 -5.36 -11.96 -5.96
CA SER A 50 -6.29 -13.01 -5.47
C SER A 50 -7.35 -12.52 -4.48
N THR A 51 -7.41 -11.23 -4.16
CA THR A 51 -8.43 -10.67 -3.26
C THR A 51 -9.84 -10.93 -3.77
N LYS A 52 -10.73 -11.32 -2.83
CA LYS A 52 -12.16 -11.56 -3.11
C LYS A 52 -13.05 -10.44 -2.56
N ILE A 53 -12.47 -9.54 -1.76
CA ILE A 53 -13.19 -8.48 -1.05
C ILE A 53 -12.92 -7.08 -1.63
N ASN A 54 -11.97 -6.97 -2.57
CA ASN A 54 -11.65 -5.73 -3.28
C ASN A 54 -11.68 -5.97 -4.79
N SER A 55 -11.86 -4.92 -5.58
CA SER A 55 -11.84 -4.95 -7.04
C SER A 55 -10.95 -3.83 -7.57
N ILE A 56 -9.82 -4.19 -8.15
CA ILE A 56 -8.92 -3.26 -8.84
C ILE A 56 -8.93 -3.64 -10.32
N LEU A 57 -9.57 -2.82 -11.12
CA LEU A 57 -9.61 -3.00 -12.57
C LEU A 57 -8.42 -2.29 -13.23
N GLY A 58 -8.04 -2.71 -14.43
CA GLY A 58 -6.96 -2.08 -15.20
C GLY A 58 -5.56 -2.47 -14.77
N TRP A 59 -5.40 -3.48 -13.92
CA TRP A 59 -4.09 -3.95 -13.44
C TRP A 59 -3.16 -4.42 -14.56
N GLU A 60 -3.73 -4.98 -15.62
CA GLU A 60 -3.03 -5.45 -16.82
C GLU A 60 -2.25 -4.35 -17.55
N ASN A 61 -2.57 -3.09 -17.29
CA ASN A 61 -1.85 -1.95 -17.86
C ASN A 61 -0.47 -1.70 -17.20
N PHE A 62 -0.15 -2.43 -16.13
CA PHE A 62 1.07 -2.25 -15.34
C PHE A 62 1.98 -3.47 -15.47
N SER A 63 2.71 -3.52 -16.59
CA SER A 63 3.56 -4.65 -16.95
C SER A 63 4.91 -4.69 -16.23
N CYS A 64 5.34 -3.59 -15.63
CA CYS A 64 6.60 -3.51 -14.89
C CYS A 64 6.33 -3.70 -13.39
N VAL A 65 6.79 -4.84 -12.85
CA VAL A 65 6.58 -5.22 -11.46
C VAL A 65 7.94 -5.38 -10.78
N ASP A 66 8.11 -4.78 -9.61
CA ASP A 66 9.37 -4.78 -8.86
C ASP A 66 9.11 -4.96 -7.36
N PHE A 67 10.01 -5.63 -6.64
CA PHE A 67 10.00 -5.63 -5.17
C PHE A 67 10.47 -4.30 -4.61
N THR A 68 9.93 -3.93 -3.44
CA THR A 68 10.30 -2.72 -2.70
C THR A 68 10.47 -3.04 -1.21
N LEU A 69 11.10 -2.13 -0.47
CA LEU A 69 11.12 -2.17 1.00
C LEU A 69 9.86 -1.51 1.59
N GLY A 70 8.69 -1.87 1.03
CA GLY A 70 7.38 -1.30 1.39
C GLY A 70 7.07 0.02 0.67
N CYS A 71 5.87 0.56 0.94
CA CYS A 71 5.39 1.77 0.26
C CYS A 71 6.26 3.00 0.48
N THR A 72 6.88 3.16 1.67
CA THR A 72 7.80 4.29 1.91
C THR A 72 8.95 4.29 0.89
N HIS A 73 9.60 3.14 0.65
CA HIS A 73 10.65 3.04 -0.38
C HIS A 73 10.12 3.32 -1.79
N TYR A 74 8.89 2.87 -2.10
CA TYR A 74 8.23 3.22 -3.36
C TYR A 74 8.07 4.72 -3.52
N ILE A 75 7.55 5.41 -2.48
CA ILE A 75 7.35 6.86 -2.47
C ILE A 75 8.70 7.57 -2.65
N GLU A 76 9.69 7.25 -1.81
CA GLU A 76 11.01 7.89 -1.84
C GLU A 76 11.73 7.71 -3.17
N SER A 77 11.74 6.50 -3.70
CA SER A 77 12.39 6.20 -4.99
C SER A 77 11.73 6.96 -6.14
N THR A 78 10.39 6.96 -6.18
CA THR A 78 9.64 7.63 -7.23
C THR A 78 9.78 9.16 -7.13
N ALA A 79 9.65 9.71 -5.92
CA ALA A 79 9.81 11.14 -5.68
C ALA A 79 11.23 11.63 -6.00
N SER A 80 12.25 10.85 -5.63
CA SER A 80 13.66 11.15 -5.96
C SER A 80 13.88 11.17 -7.47
N LYS A 81 13.31 10.21 -8.21
CA LYS A 81 13.37 10.19 -9.69
C LYS A 81 12.71 11.44 -10.30
N LEU A 82 11.64 11.92 -9.69
CA LEU A 82 10.93 13.14 -10.06
C LEU A 82 11.58 14.41 -9.48
N LYS A 83 12.79 14.29 -8.93
CA LYS A 83 13.55 15.39 -8.32
C LYS A 83 12.80 16.13 -7.20
N TRP A 84 11.92 15.40 -6.52
CA TRP A 84 11.03 15.92 -5.45
C TRP A 84 10.05 17.01 -5.91
N ASP A 85 9.92 17.23 -7.22
CA ASP A 85 8.90 18.10 -7.80
C ASP A 85 7.59 17.31 -7.93
N ILE A 86 6.92 17.17 -6.81
CA ILE A 86 5.67 16.42 -6.65
C ILE A 86 4.70 17.21 -5.76
N GLN A 87 3.44 16.88 -5.84
CA GLN A 87 2.38 17.45 -5.00
C GLN A 87 1.52 16.35 -4.37
N VAL A 88 0.86 16.68 -3.27
CA VAL A 88 -0.07 15.80 -2.56
C VAL A 88 -1.34 16.56 -2.20
N LEU A 89 -2.44 15.84 -1.96
CA LEU A 89 -3.67 16.43 -1.45
C LEU A 89 -3.56 16.66 0.08
N PRO A 90 -4.41 17.51 0.68
CA PRO A 90 -4.48 17.64 2.11
C PRO A 90 -4.80 16.31 2.80
N PHE A 91 -4.25 16.13 3.98
CA PHE A 91 -4.44 14.92 4.80
C PHE A 91 -3.81 13.65 4.24
N GLU A 92 -2.78 13.77 3.40
CA GLU A 92 -1.98 12.63 2.98
C GLU A 92 -1.02 12.14 4.08
N TYR A 93 -0.34 11.01 3.83
CA TYR A 93 0.57 10.40 4.78
C TYR A 93 1.65 11.38 5.26
N ALA A 94 1.87 11.44 6.57
CA ALA A 94 2.76 12.42 7.20
C ALA A 94 4.21 12.44 6.64
N ILE A 95 4.64 11.36 5.97
CA ILE A 95 5.97 11.30 5.36
C ILE A 95 6.16 12.40 4.31
N TYR A 96 5.12 12.77 3.58
CA TYR A 96 5.21 13.83 2.56
C TYR A 96 5.56 15.18 3.19
N LYS A 97 5.00 15.48 4.37
CA LYS A 97 5.37 16.70 5.13
C LYS A 97 6.82 16.65 5.62
N LEU A 98 7.27 15.47 6.08
CA LEU A 98 8.67 15.28 6.50
C LEU A 98 9.64 15.44 5.33
N MET A 99 9.22 15.12 4.12
CA MET A 99 9.97 15.33 2.87
C MET A 99 9.90 16.77 2.36
N GLY A 100 9.15 17.66 3.01
CA GLY A 100 8.98 19.06 2.60
C GLY A 100 8.02 19.25 1.41
N ILE A 101 7.21 18.22 1.07
CA ILE A 101 6.26 18.29 -0.03
C ILE A 101 5.04 19.11 0.38
N GLN A 102 4.63 20.00 -0.50
CA GLN A 102 3.50 20.90 -0.25
C GLN A 102 2.17 20.24 -0.58
N GLU A 103 1.18 20.47 0.27
CA GLU A 103 -0.21 20.10 0.01
C GLU A 103 -0.85 21.07 -0.98
N SER A 104 -1.62 20.52 -1.93
CA SER A 104 -2.41 21.28 -2.91
C SER A 104 -3.87 20.81 -2.90
N HIS A 105 -4.82 21.73 -2.92
CA HIS A 105 -6.24 21.35 -3.12
C HIS A 105 -6.50 21.03 -4.61
N ILE A 106 -7.53 20.22 -4.89
CA ILE A 106 -7.84 19.75 -6.25
C ILE A 106 -7.90 20.90 -7.26
N GLY A 107 -8.62 21.98 -6.97
CA GLY A 107 -8.71 23.14 -7.85
C GLY A 107 -7.41 23.91 -8.10
N TYR A 108 -6.40 23.69 -7.27
CA TYR A 108 -5.11 24.38 -7.28
C TYR A 108 -3.93 23.47 -7.61
N LEU A 109 -4.18 22.25 -8.12
CA LEU A 109 -3.13 21.37 -8.60
C LEU A 109 -2.28 22.06 -9.65
N LYS A 110 -0.96 21.95 -9.52
CA LYS A 110 0.00 22.52 -10.48
C LYS A 110 0.05 21.64 -11.72
N PRO A 111 -0.09 22.20 -12.94
CA PRO A 111 0.09 21.46 -14.18
C PRO A 111 1.47 20.82 -14.27
N ASP A 112 1.57 19.71 -15.00
CA ASP A 112 2.82 18.96 -15.25
C ASP A 112 3.58 18.51 -13.99
N THR A 113 2.96 18.64 -12.80
CA THR A 113 3.56 18.26 -11.52
C THR A 113 2.91 16.98 -11.02
N PRO A 114 3.64 15.86 -10.88
CA PRO A 114 3.08 14.58 -10.46
C PRO A 114 2.39 14.64 -9.09
N LEU A 115 1.28 13.90 -8.97
CA LEU A 115 0.48 13.80 -7.76
C LEU A 115 0.68 12.44 -7.09
N PHE A 116 1.01 12.44 -5.79
CA PHE A 116 0.90 11.24 -4.97
C PHE A 116 -0.41 11.26 -4.17
N ILE A 117 -1.06 10.10 -4.09
CA ILE A 117 -2.30 9.92 -3.34
C ILE A 117 -2.32 8.57 -2.66
N SER A 118 -2.74 8.53 -1.39
CA SER A 118 -2.93 7.29 -0.63
C SER A 118 -4.37 6.79 -0.77
N LEU A 119 -4.52 5.53 -1.21
CA LEU A 119 -5.81 4.85 -1.33
C LEU A 119 -5.73 3.45 -0.68
N PRO A 120 -6.74 2.99 0.05
CA PRO A 120 -7.87 3.77 0.54
C PRO A 120 -7.43 5.00 1.31
N ASN A 121 -8.12 6.11 1.11
CA ASN A 121 -7.82 7.33 1.85
C ASN A 121 -8.27 7.18 3.31
N TRP A 122 -7.40 7.53 4.25
CA TRP A 122 -7.66 7.31 5.68
C TRP A 122 -8.85 8.13 6.21
N LYS A 123 -9.16 9.27 5.62
CA LYS A 123 -10.24 10.14 6.05
C LYS A 123 -11.63 9.59 5.71
N CYS A 124 -11.78 9.00 4.53
CA CYS A 124 -13.04 8.38 4.09
C CYS A 124 -13.01 6.84 4.19
N SER A 125 -11.86 6.26 4.56
CA SER A 125 -11.60 4.82 4.62
C SER A 125 -11.84 4.07 3.32
N GLY A 126 -11.88 4.77 2.19
CA GLY A 126 -12.23 4.22 0.88
C GLY A 126 -11.64 5.03 -0.26
N ILE A 127 -12.30 4.94 -1.40
CA ILE A 127 -12.04 5.80 -2.55
C ILE A 127 -12.80 7.11 -2.32
N PRO A 128 -12.13 8.28 -2.38
CA PRO A 128 -12.79 9.56 -2.18
C PRO A 128 -13.89 9.82 -3.22
N GLU A 129 -15.00 10.44 -2.83
CA GLU A 129 -16.09 10.78 -3.73
C GLU A 129 -15.66 11.66 -4.92
N TYR A 130 -14.62 12.47 -4.72
CA TYR A 130 -14.04 13.33 -5.77
C TYR A 130 -13.07 12.61 -6.71
N TRP A 131 -12.93 11.28 -6.64
CA TRP A 131 -11.93 10.53 -7.41
C TRP A 131 -12.04 10.74 -8.92
N GLU A 132 -13.26 10.64 -9.46
CA GLU A 132 -13.50 10.82 -10.90
C GLU A 132 -13.22 12.26 -11.36
N ASP A 133 -13.53 13.25 -10.54
CA ASP A 133 -13.24 14.65 -10.85
C ASP A 133 -11.75 14.96 -10.74
N LEU A 134 -11.07 14.29 -9.81
CA LEU A 134 -9.60 14.36 -9.70
C LEU A 134 -8.93 13.80 -10.96
N LEU A 135 -9.39 12.67 -11.50
CA LEU A 135 -8.86 12.08 -12.73
C LEU A 135 -9.01 13.04 -13.91
N LYS A 136 -10.20 13.65 -14.08
CA LYS A 136 -10.45 14.65 -15.14
C LYS A 136 -9.55 15.88 -15.00
N GLU A 137 -9.36 16.37 -13.78
CA GLU A 137 -8.50 17.52 -13.52
C GLU A 137 -7.02 17.19 -13.79
N CYS A 138 -6.58 15.99 -13.42
CA CYS A 138 -5.23 15.51 -13.70
C CYS A 138 -5.00 15.36 -15.22
N GLU A 139 -5.95 14.80 -15.95
CA GLU A 139 -5.85 14.69 -17.40
C GLU A 139 -5.75 16.07 -18.06
N LYS A 140 -6.64 17.00 -17.69
CA LYS A 140 -6.65 18.37 -18.21
C LYS A 140 -5.34 19.11 -17.95
N LYS A 141 -4.68 18.86 -16.83
CA LYS A 141 -3.45 19.52 -16.38
C LYS A 141 -2.17 18.73 -16.69
N ASN A 142 -2.28 17.62 -17.41
CA ASN A 142 -1.17 16.71 -17.70
C ASN A 142 -0.42 16.26 -16.42
N ILE A 143 -1.17 15.81 -15.41
CA ILE A 143 -0.64 15.40 -14.10
C ILE A 143 -0.57 13.87 -14.03
N ASP A 144 0.61 13.33 -13.82
CA ASP A 144 0.83 11.92 -13.55
C ASP A 144 0.44 11.58 -12.11
N ILE A 145 -0.27 10.47 -11.91
CA ILE A 145 -0.72 10.01 -10.58
C ILE A 145 0.08 8.79 -10.16
N HIS A 146 0.56 8.82 -8.91
CA HIS A 146 1.22 7.71 -8.23
C HIS A 146 0.43 7.35 -6.98
N ILE A 147 0.00 6.07 -6.84
CA ILE A 147 -0.90 5.65 -5.76
C ILE A 147 -0.16 4.85 -4.71
N ASP A 148 -0.30 5.23 -3.44
CA ASP A 148 0.11 4.44 -2.29
C ASP A 148 -1.07 3.58 -1.79
N PHE A 149 -1.00 2.26 -2.02
CA PHE A 149 -1.98 1.29 -1.54
C PHE A 149 -1.57 0.61 -0.22
N ALA A 150 -0.83 1.29 0.66
CA ALA A 150 -0.35 0.69 1.92
C ALA A 150 -1.46 0.10 2.81
N TRP A 151 -2.68 0.61 2.70
CA TRP A 151 -3.82 0.19 3.54
C TRP A 151 -4.75 -0.81 2.86
N LEU A 152 -4.57 -1.06 1.57
CA LEU A 152 -5.45 -1.96 0.80
C LEU A 152 -5.49 -3.37 1.38
N LEU A 153 -4.38 -3.82 1.99
CA LEU A 153 -4.24 -5.17 2.56
C LEU A 153 -5.20 -5.44 3.74
N ILE A 154 -5.61 -4.40 4.43
CA ILE A 154 -6.49 -4.46 5.60
C ILE A 154 -7.85 -3.79 5.34
N SER A 155 -8.21 -3.61 4.07
CA SER A 155 -9.44 -2.93 3.67
C SER A 155 -10.32 -3.84 2.81
N ARG A 156 -11.63 -3.56 2.80
CA ARG A 156 -12.62 -4.24 1.95
C ARG A 156 -13.44 -3.26 1.13
N ASP A 157 -14.19 -3.79 0.19
CA ASP A 157 -15.13 -3.05 -0.67
C ASP A 157 -14.48 -1.89 -1.43
N ILE A 158 -13.15 -1.96 -1.59
CA ILE A 158 -12.41 -1.01 -2.40
C ILE A 158 -12.61 -1.38 -3.87
N LYS A 159 -13.28 -0.51 -4.61
CA LYS A 159 -13.52 -0.67 -6.04
C LYS A 159 -12.87 0.51 -6.75
N ILE A 160 -11.87 0.23 -7.55
CA ILE A 160 -11.13 1.26 -8.29
C ILE A 160 -10.72 0.74 -9.66
N ASP A 161 -10.82 1.60 -10.66
CA ASP A 161 -10.22 1.38 -11.98
C ASP A 161 -8.92 2.19 -12.09
N VAL A 162 -7.80 1.48 -12.20
CA VAL A 162 -6.48 2.08 -12.39
C VAL A 162 -6.06 2.15 -13.86
N SER A 163 -6.96 1.81 -14.80
CA SER A 163 -6.66 1.87 -16.24
C SER A 163 -6.43 3.27 -16.77
N HIS A 164 -6.92 4.31 -16.05
CA HIS A 164 -6.82 5.71 -16.49
C HIS A 164 -5.38 6.11 -16.83
N PRO A 165 -5.12 6.73 -17.99
CA PRO A 165 -3.75 7.00 -18.49
C PRO A 165 -2.89 7.87 -17.57
N CYS A 166 -3.50 8.73 -16.77
CA CYS A 166 -2.77 9.53 -15.77
C CYS A 166 -2.15 8.69 -14.66
N ILE A 167 -2.68 7.50 -14.35
CA ILE A 167 -2.14 6.64 -13.30
C ILE A 167 -0.91 5.91 -13.85
N LYS A 168 0.27 6.24 -13.36
CA LYS A 168 1.56 5.73 -13.85
C LYS A 168 2.10 4.57 -13.06
N SER A 169 1.89 4.57 -11.74
CA SER A 169 2.32 3.48 -10.87
C SER A 169 1.53 3.44 -9.58
N PHE A 170 1.61 2.28 -8.91
CA PHE A 170 1.14 2.13 -7.54
C PHE A 170 2.05 1.20 -6.75
N GLY A 171 2.05 1.38 -5.43
CA GLY A 171 2.83 0.57 -4.49
C GLY A 171 1.95 -0.11 -3.45
N MET A 172 2.30 -1.33 -3.07
CA MET A 172 1.65 -2.11 -2.02
C MET A 172 2.69 -2.64 -1.03
N SER A 173 2.26 -2.96 0.20
CA SER A 173 3.17 -3.40 1.25
C SER A 173 2.54 -4.46 2.14
N TRP A 174 3.33 -5.47 2.54
CA TRP A 174 2.94 -6.46 3.57
C TRP A 174 3.11 -5.94 5.00
N SER A 175 3.51 -4.69 5.22
CA SER A 175 3.76 -4.13 6.55
C SER A 175 2.55 -4.26 7.51
N LYS A 176 1.33 -4.29 6.98
CA LYS A 176 0.10 -4.48 7.76
C LYS A 176 -0.16 -5.93 8.17
N TYR A 177 0.61 -6.88 7.66
CA TYR A 177 0.66 -8.29 8.07
C TYR A 177 1.81 -8.56 9.06
N ASP A 178 2.11 -7.62 9.93
CA ASP A 178 3.21 -7.67 10.91
C ASP A 178 4.61 -7.87 10.31
N MET A 179 4.75 -7.54 9.01
CA MET A 179 6.04 -7.59 8.29
C MET A 179 6.88 -6.33 8.51
N GLN A 180 6.66 -5.58 9.59
CA GLN A 180 7.44 -4.36 9.90
C GLN A 180 8.91 -4.65 10.17
N TRP A 181 9.20 -5.83 10.70
CA TRP A 181 10.55 -6.32 10.98
C TRP A 181 11.33 -6.69 9.70
N ASN A 182 10.63 -6.97 8.61
CA ASN A 182 11.20 -7.24 7.30
C ASN A 182 10.40 -6.50 6.22
N ARG A 183 10.81 -5.27 5.98
CA ARG A 183 10.13 -4.34 5.08
C ARG A 183 10.03 -4.92 3.68
N CYS A 184 8.84 -5.34 3.29
CA CYS A 184 8.56 -5.90 1.98
C CYS A 184 7.32 -5.26 1.36
N GLY A 185 7.38 -5.01 0.07
CA GLY A 185 6.30 -4.51 -0.75
C GLY A 185 6.58 -4.73 -2.22
N MET A 186 5.68 -4.26 -3.06
CA MET A 186 5.83 -4.31 -4.51
C MET A 186 5.38 -2.98 -5.13
N ARG A 187 5.94 -2.68 -6.29
CA ARG A 187 5.52 -1.60 -7.17
C ARG A 187 5.05 -2.19 -8.49
N TRP A 188 3.96 -1.65 -9.00
CA TRP A 188 3.49 -1.86 -10.37
C TRP A 188 3.59 -0.53 -11.11
N SER A 189 4.14 -0.54 -12.32
CA SER A 189 4.28 0.65 -13.16
C SER A 189 4.02 0.34 -14.63
N ARG A 190 3.47 1.31 -15.36
CA ARG A 190 3.22 1.17 -16.81
C ARG A 190 4.51 1.06 -17.59
N GLN A 191 5.52 1.79 -17.15
CA GLN A 191 6.83 1.83 -17.79
C GLN A 191 7.93 1.68 -16.75
N ARG A 192 8.99 0.96 -17.12
CA ARG A 192 10.16 0.84 -16.27
C ARG A 192 10.94 2.15 -16.26
N SER A 193 11.20 2.64 -15.08
CA SER A 193 12.00 3.85 -14.83
C SER A 193 13.37 3.44 -14.32
N LEU A 194 14.43 4.13 -14.72
CA LEU A 194 15.75 3.94 -14.13
C LEU A 194 15.82 4.71 -12.80
N ASP A 195 15.37 4.06 -11.75
CA ASP A 195 15.34 4.54 -10.36
C ASP A 195 15.99 3.52 -9.43
N SER A 196 16.06 3.83 -8.12
CA SER A 196 16.70 2.93 -7.15
C SER A 196 15.99 1.57 -7.05
N ILE A 197 14.67 1.49 -7.18
CA ILE A 197 13.92 0.25 -7.19
C ILE A 197 14.33 -0.62 -8.37
N THR A 198 14.33 -0.08 -9.57
CA THR A 198 14.75 -0.79 -10.78
C THR A 198 16.20 -1.26 -10.69
N ILE A 199 17.10 -0.39 -10.20
CA ILE A 199 18.52 -0.74 -10.02
C ILE A 199 18.65 -1.93 -9.07
N LEU A 200 18.01 -1.89 -7.91
CA LEU A 200 18.07 -2.95 -6.92
C LEU A 200 17.47 -4.28 -7.40
N ASN A 201 16.39 -4.25 -8.20
CA ASN A 201 15.76 -5.46 -8.70
C ASN A 201 16.51 -6.11 -9.88
N HIS A 202 17.13 -5.31 -10.77
CA HIS A 202 17.64 -5.82 -12.03
C HIS A 202 19.18 -5.87 -12.10
N TYR A 203 19.88 -4.96 -11.43
CA TYR A 203 21.35 -4.93 -11.41
C TYR A 203 21.94 -5.57 -10.16
N TYR A 204 21.26 -5.44 -9.01
CA TYR A 204 21.67 -6.01 -7.73
C TYR A 204 20.63 -7.06 -7.26
N LYS A 205 20.43 -8.09 -8.06
CA LYS A 205 19.35 -9.08 -7.94
C LYS A 205 19.19 -9.71 -6.54
N ASP A 206 20.30 -9.84 -5.81
CA ASP A 206 20.30 -10.49 -4.49
C ASP A 206 19.96 -9.55 -3.33
N THR A 207 19.81 -8.24 -3.60
CA THR A 207 19.52 -7.24 -2.56
C THR A 207 18.23 -7.54 -1.80
N PHE A 208 17.23 -8.10 -2.48
CA PHE A 208 15.93 -8.40 -1.89
C PHE A 208 15.79 -9.83 -1.34
N THR A 209 16.85 -10.64 -1.33
CA THR A 209 16.75 -12.07 -1.00
C THR A 209 16.09 -12.33 0.37
N ASN A 210 16.50 -11.62 1.42
CA ASN A 210 15.90 -11.77 2.75
C ASN A 210 14.43 -11.31 2.76
N VAL A 211 14.13 -10.22 2.07
CA VAL A 211 12.81 -9.64 1.96
C VAL A 211 11.87 -10.57 1.21
N THR A 212 12.32 -11.14 0.09
CA THR A 212 11.55 -12.07 -0.74
C THR A 212 11.34 -13.41 -0.06
N SER A 213 12.30 -13.89 0.73
CA SER A 213 12.16 -15.14 1.50
C SER A 213 11.05 -15.03 2.56
N ALA A 214 10.98 -13.91 3.27
CA ALA A 214 9.91 -13.67 4.24
C ALA A 214 8.55 -13.51 3.55
N ALA A 215 8.49 -12.78 2.43
CA ALA A 215 7.27 -12.65 1.63
C ALA A 215 6.79 -14.02 1.11
N TYR A 216 7.71 -14.87 0.67
CA TYR A 216 7.40 -16.23 0.23
C TYR A 216 6.77 -17.08 1.33
N ASN A 217 7.35 -17.05 2.54
CA ASN A 217 6.78 -17.77 3.68
C ASN A 217 5.36 -17.28 4.00
N LEU A 218 5.16 -15.97 4.00
CA LEU A 218 3.84 -15.38 4.24
C LEU A 218 2.84 -15.81 3.15
N ILE A 219 3.16 -15.65 1.88
CA ILE A 219 2.28 -15.93 0.75
C ILE A 219 1.82 -17.38 0.72
N ASN A 220 2.68 -18.33 1.08
CA ASN A 220 2.33 -19.76 1.10
C ASN A 220 1.44 -20.17 2.28
N ASN A 221 1.38 -19.38 3.34
CA ASN A 221 0.69 -19.72 4.58
C ASN A 221 -0.52 -18.85 4.88
N ILE A 222 -0.64 -17.69 4.21
CA ILE A 222 -1.64 -16.66 4.51
C ILE A 222 -2.37 -16.26 3.22
N GLU A 223 -3.69 -16.33 3.26
CA GLU A 223 -4.53 -15.81 2.19
C GLU A 223 -4.47 -14.28 2.11
N ARG A 224 -4.71 -13.73 0.92
CA ARG A 224 -4.67 -12.29 0.66
C ARG A 224 -5.60 -11.47 1.58
N ASP A 225 -6.77 -12.01 1.89
CA ASP A 225 -7.82 -11.33 2.66
C ASP A 225 -7.85 -11.76 4.14
N TYR A 226 -6.83 -12.48 4.60
CA TYR A 226 -6.73 -13.09 5.93
C TYR A 226 -7.03 -12.10 7.06
N MET A 227 -6.43 -10.91 7.06
CA MET A 227 -6.62 -9.93 8.13
C MET A 227 -8.07 -9.48 8.24
N TRP A 228 -8.69 -9.17 7.10
CA TRP A 228 -10.09 -8.79 7.09
C TRP A 228 -10.99 -9.93 7.58
N ASN A 229 -10.80 -11.12 7.04
CA ASN A 229 -11.62 -12.30 7.37
C ASN A 229 -11.56 -12.66 8.85
N ASN A 230 -10.43 -12.44 9.50
CA ASN A 230 -10.25 -12.80 10.92
C ASN A 230 -10.51 -11.66 11.90
N TYR A 231 -10.44 -10.40 11.49
CA TYR A 231 -10.47 -9.26 12.42
C TYR A 231 -11.60 -8.26 12.20
N SER A 232 -12.35 -8.37 11.10
CA SER A 232 -13.47 -7.43 10.82
C SER A 232 -14.55 -7.43 11.90
N HIS A 233 -14.88 -8.60 12.47
CA HIS A 233 -15.85 -8.71 13.55
C HIS A 233 -15.37 -8.02 14.84
N LEU A 234 -14.07 -8.07 15.15
CA LEU A 234 -13.51 -7.36 16.29
C LEU A 234 -13.49 -5.85 16.07
N ASN A 235 -13.19 -5.42 14.84
CA ASN A 235 -13.29 -4.01 14.47
C ASN A 235 -14.73 -3.51 14.68
N GLN A 236 -15.72 -4.25 14.22
CA GLN A 236 -17.14 -3.91 14.43
C GLN A 236 -17.50 -3.83 15.92
N GLN A 237 -17.11 -4.82 16.73
CA GLN A 237 -17.37 -4.81 18.17
C GLN A 237 -16.73 -3.59 18.87
N VAL A 238 -15.51 -3.21 18.48
CA VAL A 238 -14.86 -2.01 19.03
C VAL A 238 -15.62 -0.75 18.64
N CYS A 239 -16.03 -0.65 17.38
CA CYS A 239 -16.82 0.47 16.90
C CYS A 239 -18.16 0.59 17.63
N ASP A 240 -18.89 -0.52 17.78
CA ASP A 240 -20.17 -0.57 18.51
C ASP A 240 -20.00 -0.12 19.96
N ASN A 241 -18.95 -0.61 20.66
CA ASN A 241 -18.66 -0.24 22.04
C ASN A 241 -18.30 1.25 22.23
N LEU A 242 -17.77 1.89 21.18
CA LEU A 242 -17.35 3.28 21.20
C LEU A 242 -18.36 4.22 20.52
N ASN A 243 -19.47 3.67 20.05
CA ASN A 243 -20.48 4.37 19.26
C ASN A 243 -19.85 5.07 18.03
N LEU A 244 -19.04 4.30 17.28
CA LEU A 244 -18.40 4.69 16.05
C LEU A 244 -18.93 3.86 14.88
N GLU A 245 -18.88 4.38 13.68
CA GLU A 245 -19.19 3.64 12.46
C GLU A 245 -17.94 2.91 11.95
N ALA A 246 -18.01 1.56 11.87
CA ALA A 246 -16.96 0.78 11.24
C ALA A 246 -16.90 1.06 9.72
N ARG A 247 -15.71 1.25 9.20
CA ARG A 247 -15.50 1.60 7.80
C ARG A 247 -14.76 0.51 7.01
N HIS A 248 -14.35 0.83 5.80
CA HIS A 248 -13.71 -0.08 4.84
C HIS A 248 -12.31 -0.55 5.25
N SER A 249 -11.71 -0.02 6.29
CA SER A 249 -10.40 -0.43 6.79
C SER A 249 -10.46 -0.83 8.26
N LEU A 250 -9.72 -1.88 8.63
CA LEU A 250 -9.63 -2.36 10.02
C LEU A 250 -9.07 -1.31 11.01
N HIS A 251 -8.43 -0.26 10.52
CA HIS A 251 -7.80 0.77 11.34
C HIS A 251 -8.58 2.09 11.38
N THR A 252 -9.75 2.15 10.74
CA THR A 252 -10.54 3.38 10.65
C THR A 252 -11.96 3.18 11.12
N ALA A 253 -12.46 4.21 11.81
CA ALA A 253 -13.85 4.38 12.19
C ALA A 253 -14.19 5.87 12.11
N LEU A 254 -15.49 6.19 12.01
CA LEU A 254 -15.98 7.56 12.02
C LEU A 254 -16.90 7.77 13.22
N ASP A 255 -16.95 9.03 13.71
CA ASP A 255 -17.94 9.49 14.69
C ASP A 255 -19.30 9.65 14.08
#